data_c2a198d40443a19edc62e675946973fa
#
_entry.id   c2a198d40443a19edc62e675946973fa
#
_cell.length_a   1.000
_cell.length_b   1.000
_cell.length_c   1.000
_cell.angle_alpha   90.00
_cell.angle_beta   90.00
_cell.angle_gamma   90.00
#
_symmetry.space_group_name_H-M   'P 1'
#
loop_
_entity.id
_entity.type
_entity.pdbx_description
1 polymer ?
#
loop_
_entity_poly.entity_id
_entity_poly.type
_entity_poly.pdbx_seq_one_letter_code
_entity_poly.pdbx_strand_id
1 'polypeptide(L)'
;MRDHFEMRDADAAGRIGRLEIPRADRTIETPALMPVINPNRLTIEPARLEAEFGVEILITNSYIIRETESLREQALDEGLHEMLEFDGAIMTDSGSFQLAEYSDVDVTTEEIIEFQHAIGSDIGTPVDIPTPPDVPREQAESELETTQQALADAEAIDVG
;
A
#
# COMPACT_ATOMS: atom_id res chain seq x y z
N MET A 1 6.28 -14.79 -12.62
CA MET A 1 5.97 -13.39 -12.24
C MET A 1 5.76 -12.58 -13.50
N ARG A 2 4.65 -11.88 -13.68
CA ARG A 2 4.51 -10.91 -14.78
C ARG A 2 5.27 -9.66 -14.34
N ASP A 3 6.13 -9.12 -15.25
CA ASP A 3 6.77 -7.83 -15.02
C ASP A 3 5.68 -6.73 -15.14
N HIS A 4 5.20 -6.23 -14.00
CA HIS A 4 4.23 -5.14 -13.95
C HIS A 4 4.87 -3.76 -14.16
N PHE A 5 6.21 -3.70 -14.25
CA PHE A 5 6.94 -2.47 -14.48
C PHE A 5 7.87 -2.59 -15.68
N GLU A 6 7.77 -1.65 -16.61
CA GLU A 6 8.63 -1.54 -17.78
C GLU A 6 9.36 -0.19 -17.78
N MET A 7 10.69 -0.20 -17.79
CA MET A 7 11.47 1.01 -18.02
C MET A 7 11.44 1.38 -19.49
N ARG A 8 10.97 2.58 -19.82
CA ARG A 8 10.80 3.07 -21.20
C ARG A 8 11.94 3.93 -21.69
N ASP A 9 12.46 4.79 -20.83
CA ASP A 9 13.54 5.71 -21.15
C ASP A 9 14.38 6.05 -19.92
N ALA A 10 15.63 6.46 -20.12
CA ALA A 10 16.53 6.88 -19.09
C ALA A 10 17.49 7.95 -19.61
N ASP A 11 17.62 9.05 -18.85
CA ASP A 11 18.61 10.09 -19.09
C ASP A 11 19.32 10.43 -17.79
N ALA A 12 20.65 10.26 -17.77
CA ALA A 12 21.48 10.37 -16.57
C ALA A 12 20.91 9.49 -15.42
N ALA A 13 20.42 10.11 -14.32
CA ALA A 13 19.81 9.41 -13.20
C ALA A 13 18.27 9.38 -13.29
N GLY A 14 17.67 10.06 -14.24
CA GLY A 14 16.23 10.06 -14.48
C GLY A 14 15.78 8.78 -15.22
N ARG A 15 14.56 8.33 -14.90
CA ARG A 15 13.94 7.17 -15.56
C ARG A 15 12.45 7.45 -15.79
N ILE A 16 11.97 7.04 -16.95
CA ILE A 16 10.55 7.00 -17.27
C ILE A 16 10.15 5.54 -17.41
N GLY A 17 9.09 5.14 -16.73
CA GLY A 17 8.59 3.77 -16.76
C GLY A 17 7.08 3.72 -16.93
N ARG A 18 6.57 2.49 -17.07
CA ARG A 18 5.15 2.16 -17.04
C ARG A 18 4.92 1.13 -15.95
N LEU A 19 4.01 1.45 -15.04
CA LEU A 19 3.52 0.56 -14.02
C LEU A 19 2.14 0.07 -14.41
N GLU A 20 1.99 -1.22 -14.65
CA GLU A 20 0.69 -1.86 -14.90
C GLU A 20 0.09 -2.33 -13.58
N ILE A 21 -1.15 -1.92 -13.31
CA ILE A 21 -1.91 -2.28 -12.11
C ILE A 21 -3.16 -3.03 -12.59
N PRO A 22 -3.09 -4.36 -12.76
CA PRO A 22 -4.14 -5.14 -13.39
C PRO A 22 -5.48 -5.08 -12.66
N ARG A 23 -5.44 -5.01 -11.32
CA ARG A 23 -6.66 -4.96 -10.50
C ARG A 23 -7.45 -3.67 -10.70
N ALA A 24 -6.75 -2.54 -10.88
CA ALA A 24 -7.36 -1.25 -11.20
C ALA A 24 -7.65 -1.09 -12.70
N ASP A 25 -7.22 -2.02 -13.55
CA ASP A 25 -7.20 -1.88 -15.02
C ASP A 25 -6.53 -0.55 -15.46
N ARG A 26 -5.42 -0.20 -14.81
CA ARG A 26 -4.69 1.05 -15.02
C ARG A 26 -3.24 0.80 -15.41
N THR A 27 -2.71 1.75 -16.18
CA THR A 27 -1.28 1.85 -16.48
C THR A 27 -0.84 3.27 -16.17
N ILE A 28 0.13 3.41 -15.29
CA ILE A 28 0.63 4.69 -14.80
C ILE A 28 2.02 4.95 -15.36
N GLU A 29 2.24 6.14 -15.88
CA GLU A 29 3.59 6.59 -16.27
C GLU A 29 4.34 7.08 -15.02
N THR A 30 5.57 6.60 -14.85
CA THR A 30 6.45 7.02 -13.75
C THR A 30 7.58 7.91 -14.24
N PRO A 31 8.05 8.89 -13.44
CA PRO A 31 7.68 9.10 -12.03
C PRO A 31 6.27 9.63 -11.83
N ALA A 32 5.52 9.08 -10.90
CA ALA A 32 4.18 9.53 -10.52
C ALA A 32 4.16 9.99 -9.06
N LEU A 33 3.32 10.97 -8.75
CA LEU A 33 3.06 11.37 -7.37
C LEU A 33 1.98 10.45 -6.79
N MET A 34 2.28 9.87 -5.62
CA MET A 34 1.37 9.03 -4.85
C MET A 34 1.07 9.69 -3.50
N PRO A 35 0.03 10.54 -3.41
CA PRO A 35 -0.33 11.20 -2.16
C PRO A 35 -0.77 10.21 -1.09
N VAL A 36 -0.39 10.50 0.17
CA VAL A 36 -0.84 9.74 1.34
C VAL A 36 -2.18 10.28 1.81
N ILE A 37 -3.18 9.41 1.89
CA ILE A 37 -4.53 9.73 2.35
C ILE A 37 -4.76 9.09 3.72
N ASN A 38 -5.16 9.91 4.70
CA ASN A 38 -5.68 9.42 5.98
C ASN A 38 -7.20 9.62 6.00
N PRO A 39 -8.01 8.56 5.91
CA PRO A 39 -9.47 8.67 5.84
C PRO A 39 -10.12 9.34 7.06
N ASN A 40 -9.44 9.28 8.22
CA ASN A 40 -9.91 9.98 9.43
C ASN A 40 -9.66 11.50 9.38
N ARG A 41 -8.82 11.97 8.44
CA ARG A 41 -8.42 13.38 8.35
C ARG A 41 -8.11 13.75 6.92
N LEU A 42 -9.12 13.93 6.11
CA LEU A 42 -8.95 14.41 4.74
C LEU A 42 -8.58 15.90 4.75
N THR A 43 -7.48 16.25 4.11
CA THR A 43 -7.06 17.65 3.88
C THR A 43 -7.55 18.12 2.52
N ILE A 44 -7.51 17.22 1.53
CA ILE A 44 -8.06 17.40 0.19
C ILE A 44 -8.81 16.11 -0.12
N GLU A 45 -10.04 16.23 -0.61
CA GLU A 45 -10.84 15.09 -1.04
C GLU A 45 -10.14 14.33 -2.19
N PRO A 46 -10.06 13.00 -2.16
CA PRO A 46 -9.38 12.23 -3.19
C PRO A 46 -9.91 12.48 -4.60
N ALA A 47 -11.22 12.63 -4.78
CA ALA A 47 -11.83 13.02 -6.05
C ALA A 47 -11.27 14.33 -6.62
N ARG A 48 -10.92 15.30 -5.77
CA ARG A 48 -10.27 16.54 -6.19
C ARG A 48 -8.81 16.35 -6.57
N LEU A 49 -8.10 15.42 -5.91
CA LEU A 49 -6.72 15.08 -6.29
C LEU A 49 -6.67 14.54 -7.73
N GLU A 50 -7.63 13.71 -8.11
CA GLU A 50 -7.76 13.23 -9.48
C GLU A 50 -8.18 14.37 -10.43
N ALA A 51 -9.30 15.03 -10.16
CA ALA A 51 -9.91 15.99 -11.09
C ALA A 51 -9.09 17.28 -11.29
N GLU A 52 -8.46 17.80 -10.23
CA GLU A 52 -7.76 19.08 -10.26
C GLU A 52 -6.25 18.93 -10.47
N PHE A 53 -5.65 17.81 -10.03
CA PHE A 53 -4.19 17.61 -10.04
C PHE A 53 -3.74 16.44 -10.89
N GLY A 54 -4.67 15.66 -11.46
CA GLY A 54 -4.35 14.50 -12.31
C GLY A 54 -3.63 13.39 -11.58
N VAL A 55 -3.94 13.19 -10.30
CA VAL A 55 -3.39 12.08 -9.51
C VAL A 55 -4.00 10.78 -10.00
N GLU A 56 -3.16 9.82 -10.39
CA GLU A 56 -3.58 8.52 -10.95
C GLU A 56 -3.46 7.39 -9.93
N ILE A 57 -2.71 7.59 -8.85
CA ILE A 57 -2.51 6.63 -7.77
C ILE A 57 -2.39 7.34 -6.43
N LEU A 58 -2.99 6.77 -5.39
CA LEU A 58 -2.81 7.23 -4.01
C LEU A 58 -2.41 6.07 -3.09
N ILE A 59 -1.96 6.39 -1.89
CA ILE A 59 -1.70 5.41 -0.84
C ILE A 59 -2.47 5.77 0.42
N THR A 60 -3.05 4.76 1.05
CA THR A 60 -3.67 4.87 2.38
C THR A 60 -3.15 3.77 3.30
N ASN A 61 -3.54 3.80 4.56
CA ASN A 61 -3.02 2.89 5.58
C ASN A 61 -4.10 1.88 5.99
N SER A 62 -3.87 0.59 5.68
CA SER A 62 -4.84 -0.48 5.98
C SER A 62 -5.02 -0.71 7.48
N TYR A 63 -4.00 -0.50 8.31
CA TYR A 63 -4.12 -0.60 9.77
C TYR A 63 -5.09 0.45 10.33
N ILE A 64 -4.97 1.71 9.90
CA ILE A 64 -5.89 2.77 10.34
C ILE A 64 -7.34 2.43 9.97
N ILE A 65 -7.57 1.91 8.77
CA ILE A 65 -8.90 1.49 8.32
C ILE A 65 -9.40 0.32 9.14
N ARG A 66 -8.57 -0.68 9.40
CA ARG A 66 -8.89 -1.88 10.18
C ARG A 66 -9.26 -1.56 11.63
N GLU A 67 -8.50 -0.66 12.27
CA GLU A 67 -8.67 -0.32 13.69
C GLU A 67 -9.79 0.71 13.94
N THR A 68 -10.24 1.42 12.91
CA THR A 68 -11.36 2.36 13.01
C THR A 68 -12.65 1.63 12.58
N GLU A 69 -13.51 1.28 13.55
CA GLU A 69 -14.71 0.45 13.31
C GLU A 69 -15.56 0.95 12.13
N SER A 70 -15.89 2.25 12.09
CA SER A 70 -16.71 2.82 11.01
C SER A 70 -16.03 2.76 9.64
N LEU A 71 -14.71 2.97 9.57
CA LEU A 71 -13.97 2.87 8.30
C LEU A 71 -13.85 1.42 7.84
N ARG A 72 -13.63 0.50 8.79
CA ARG A 72 -13.55 -0.93 8.48
C ARG A 72 -14.85 -1.46 7.91
N GLU A 73 -15.98 -1.14 8.57
CA GLU A 73 -17.31 -1.55 8.10
C GLU A 73 -17.60 -0.97 6.71
N GLN A 74 -17.35 0.31 6.51
CA GLN A 74 -17.57 0.96 5.22
C GLN A 74 -16.67 0.37 4.12
N ALA A 75 -15.37 0.21 4.38
CA ALA A 75 -14.43 -0.34 3.40
C ALA A 75 -14.76 -1.80 3.01
N LEU A 76 -15.27 -2.61 3.96
CA LEU A 76 -15.69 -3.99 3.68
C LEU A 76 -17.01 -4.07 2.92
N ASP A 77 -17.91 -3.10 3.10
CA ASP A 77 -19.22 -3.07 2.44
C ASP A 77 -19.14 -2.47 1.03
N GLU A 78 -18.48 -1.33 0.88
CA GLU A 78 -18.45 -0.54 -0.35
C GLU A 78 -17.15 -0.70 -1.15
N GLY A 79 -16.04 -1.05 -0.48
CA GLY A 79 -14.69 -1.04 -1.04
C GLY A 79 -14.00 0.33 -0.93
N LEU A 80 -12.67 0.32 -1.09
CA LEU A 80 -11.85 1.55 -0.93
C LEU A 80 -12.16 2.61 -1.97
N HIS A 81 -12.42 2.23 -3.21
CA HIS A 81 -12.68 3.17 -4.30
C HIS A 81 -13.93 4.00 -4.05
N GLU A 82 -15.03 3.36 -3.64
CA GLU A 82 -16.28 4.05 -3.32
C GLU A 82 -16.13 4.87 -2.02
N MET A 83 -15.54 4.28 -0.98
CA MET A 83 -15.30 4.95 0.30
C MET A 83 -14.46 6.24 0.17
N LEU A 84 -13.49 6.24 -0.74
CA LEU A 84 -12.59 7.38 -0.96
C LEU A 84 -13.03 8.27 -2.13
N GLU A 85 -14.07 7.89 -2.87
CA GLU A 85 -14.52 8.58 -4.09
C GLU A 85 -13.34 8.80 -5.06
N PHE A 86 -12.57 7.74 -5.35
CA PHE A 86 -11.37 7.82 -6.18
C PHE A 86 -11.32 6.70 -7.20
N ASP A 87 -11.30 7.07 -8.48
CA ASP A 87 -11.30 6.13 -9.61
C ASP A 87 -9.88 5.66 -10.02
N GLY A 88 -8.83 6.33 -9.56
CA GLY A 88 -7.44 5.93 -9.79
C GLY A 88 -7.03 4.70 -8.99
N ALA A 89 -5.78 4.25 -9.12
CA ALA A 89 -5.29 3.10 -8.37
C ALA A 89 -5.07 3.42 -6.89
N ILE A 90 -5.35 2.45 -6.01
CA ILE A 90 -5.17 2.59 -4.57
C ILE A 90 -4.18 1.55 -4.06
N MET A 91 -3.09 2.05 -3.49
CA MET A 91 -2.14 1.25 -2.72
C MET A 91 -2.49 1.33 -1.24
N THR A 92 -2.34 0.23 -0.51
CA THR A 92 -2.43 0.24 0.95
C THR A 92 -1.12 -0.14 1.60
N ASP A 93 -0.69 0.70 2.55
CA ASP A 93 0.37 0.40 3.51
C ASP A 93 -0.15 -0.56 4.57
N SER A 94 0.70 -1.52 4.99
CA SER A 94 0.39 -2.49 6.04
C SER A 94 0.19 -1.88 7.43
N GLY A 95 0.75 -0.69 7.66
CA GLY A 95 0.75 -0.05 8.97
C GLY A 95 1.78 -0.62 9.94
N SER A 96 2.87 -1.20 9.45
CA SER A 96 3.91 -1.84 10.26
C SER A 96 4.48 -0.95 11.35
N PHE A 97 4.64 0.35 11.09
CA PHE A 97 5.09 1.31 12.09
C PHE A 97 4.10 1.43 13.26
N GLN A 98 2.79 1.49 12.96
CA GLN A 98 1.73 1.56 13.97
C GLN A 98 1.63 0.24 14.75
N LEU A 99 1.76 -0.89 14.07
CA LEU A 99 1.80 -2.22 14.69
C LEU A 99 2.96 -2.33 15.68
N ALA A 100 4.15 -1.90 15.30
CA ALA A 100 5.34 -1.96 16.15
C ALA A 100 5.25 -1.03 17.37
N GLU A 101 4.59 0.12 17.27
CA GLU A 101 4.59 1.14 18.31
C GLU A 101 3.35 1.08 19.22
N TYR A 102 2.19 0.64 18.72
CA TYR A 102 0.91 0.77 19.43
C TYR A 102 0.15 -0.54 19.62
N SER A 103 0.66 -1.66 19.13
CA SER A 103 -0.05 -2.93 19.19
C SER A 103 0.67 -3.96 20.07
N ASP A 104 -0.09 -4.54 21.03
CA ASP A 104 0.27 -5.76 21.74
C ASP A 104 -0.18 -7.02 20.95
N VAL A 105 -0.70 -6.85 19.75
CA VAL A 105 -1.28 -7.92 18.93
C VAL A 105 -0.35 -8.26 17.78
N ASP A 106 0.12 -9.48 17.74
CA ASP A 106 0.83 -10.03 16.58
C ASP A 106 -0.15 -10.19 15.40
N VAL A 107 -0.07 -9.28 14.44
CA VAL A 107 -0.81 -9.36 13.18
C VAL A 107 0.11 -10.00 12.14
N THR A 108 -0.37 -11.05 11.50
CA THR A 108 0.40 -11.76 10.48
C THR A 108 0.34 -11.05 9.12
N THR A 109 1.33 -11.31 8.26
CA THR A 109 1.30 -10.86 6.86
C THR A 109 0.05 -11.38 6.14
N GLU A 110 -0.36 -12.63 6.39
CA GLU A 110 -1.56 -13.23 5.80
C GLU A 110 -2.82 -12.42 6.15
N GLU A 111 -3.06 -12.13 7.44
CA GLU A 111 -4.22 -11.36 7.88
C GLU A 111 -4.26 -9.94 7.28
N ILE A 112 -3.10 -9.30 7.12
CA ILE A 112 -3.03 -7.96 6.50
C ILE A 112 -3.31 -8.04 5.01
N ILE A 113 -2.72 -8.96 4.28
CA ILE A 113 -2.94 -9.12 2.83
C ILE A 113 -4.39 -9.52 2.53
N GLU A 114 -4.97 -10.44 3.30
CA GLU A 114 -6.39 -10.80 3.17
C GLU A 114 -7.31 -9.60 3.41
N PHE A 115 -7.01 -8.80 4.44
CA PHE A 115 -7.80 -7.58 4.71
C PHE A 115 -7.65 -6.55 3.59
N GLN A 116 -6.43 -6.26 3.13
CA GLN A 116 -6.18 -5.34 2.01
C GLN A 116 -6.90 -5.80 0.74
N HIS A 117 -6.90 -7.11 0.48
CA HIS A 117 -7.65 -7.67 -0.63
C HIS A 117 -9.16 -7.49 -0.45
N ALA A 118 -9.70 -7.80 0.73
CA ALA A 118 -11.13 -7.74 1.03
C ALA A 118 -11.71 -6.32 0.89
N ILE A 119 -10.93 -5.29 1.26
CA ILE A 119 -11.34 -3.89 1.12
C ILE A 119 -11.12 -3.30 -0.29
N GLY A 120 -10.59 -4.09 -1.24
CA GLY A 120 -10.43 -3.66 -2.62
C GLY A 120 -9.15 -2.85 -2.91
N SER A 121 -8.08 -3.05 -2.15
CA SER A 121 -6.77 -2.47 -2.48
C SER A 121 -6.24 -3.04 -3.81
N ASP A 122 -5.71 -2.18 -4.69
CA ASP A 122 -5.10 -2.61 -5.95
C ASP A 122 -3.67 -3.09 -5.79
N ILE A 123 -2.95 -2.48 -4.83
CA ILE A 123 -1.61 -2.86 -4.44
C ILE A 123 -1.57 -2.97 -2.91
N GLY A 124 -1.36 -4.17 -2.41
CA GLY A 124 -1.15 -4.42 -0.99
C GLY A 124 0.34 -4.47 -0.63
N THR A 125 0.65 -4.23 0.65
CA THR A 125 2.00 -4.41 1.18
C THR A 125 2.00 -5.39 2.34
N PRO A 126 3.01 -6.28 2.43
CA PRO A 126 3.18 -7.15 3.59
C PRO A 126 3.60 -6.35 4.83
N VAL A 127 3.55 -7.00 5.98
CA VAL A 127 4.11 -6.43 7.21
C VAL A 127 5.64 -6.43 7.09
N ASP A 128 6.26 -5.29 7.39
CA ASP A 128 7.71 -5.13 7.46
C ASP A 128 8.17 -4.74 8.87
N ILE A 129 9.47 -4.74 9.11
CA ILE A 129 10.04 -4.26 10.37
C ILE A 129 10.68 -2.90 10.13
N PRO A 130 10.13 -1.81 10.73
CA PRO A 130 10.71 -0.49 10.61
C PRO A 130 11.98 -0.38 11.46
N THR A 131 13.10 -0.87 10.93
CA THR A 131 14.39 -0.92 11.62
C THR A 131 14.89 0.47 12.01
N PRO A 132 15.13 0.76 13.31
CA PRO A 132 15.69 2.03 13.74
C PRO A 132 17.12 2.27 13.21
N PRO A 133 17.56 3.54 13.03
CA PRO A 133 18.86 3.85 12.41
C PRO A 133 20.07 3.46 13.27
N ASP A 134 19.90 3.36 14.59
CA ASP A 134 21.01 3.17 15.55
C ASP A 134 21.13 1.73 16.07
N VAL A 135 20.54 0.74 15.37
CA VAL A 135 20.67 -0.66 15.76
C VAL A 135 21.97 -1.30 15.26
N PRO A 136 22.50 -2.34 15.95
CA PRO A 136 23.62 -3.11 15.44
C PRO A 136 23.34 -3.70 14.05
N ARG A 137 24.38 -3.80 13.22
CA ARG A 137 24.28 -4.36 11.87
C ARG A 137 23.62 -5.75 11.83
N GLU A 138 24.01 -6.62 12.78
CA GLU A 138 23.44 -7.98 12.90
C GLU A 138 21.92 -7.95 13.09
N GLN A 139 21.41 -7.01 13.90
CA GLN A 139 19.98 -6.81 14.10
C GLN A 139 19.31 -6.32 12.80
N ALA A 140 19.88 -5.32 12.14
CA ALA A 140 19.34 -4.79 10.88
C ALA A 140 19.29 -5.86 9.77
N GLU A 141 20.32 -6.71 9.68
CA GLU A 141 20.36 -7.84 8.73
C GLU A 141 19.28 -8.89 9.06
N SER A 142 19.07 -9.21 10.35
CA SER A 142 18.02 -10.15 10.78
C SER A 142 16.61 -9.61 10.52
N GLU A 143 16.37 -8.32 10.77
CA GLU A 143 15.08 -7.67 10.51
C GLU A 143 14.80 -7.56 9.01
N LEU A 144 15.82 -7.33 8.18
CA LEU A 144 15.72 -7.37 6.72
C LEU A 144 15.34 -8.78 6.22
N GLU A 145 15.97 -9.82 6.75
CA GLU A 145 15.64 -11.21 6.40
C GLU A 145 14.18 -11.53 6.75
N THR A 146 13.69 -11.08 7.91
CA THR A 146 12.28 -11.23 8.32
C THR A 146 11.33 -10.52 7.35
N THR A 147 11.64 -9.28 6.97
CA THR A 147 10.86 -8.52 5.99
C THR A 147 10.85 -9.20 4.61
N GLN A 148 12.00 -9.73 4.17
CA GLN A 148 12.07 -10.49 2.91
C GLN A 148 11.24 -11.77 2.96
N GLN A 149 11.19 -12.45 4.11
CA GLN A 149 10.35 -13.63 4.27
C GLN A 149 8.86 -13.24 4.22
N ALA A 150 8.45 -12.16 4.89
CA ALA A 150 7.08 -11.66 4.84
C ALA A 150 6.62 -11.31 3.41
N LEU A 151 7.53 -10.77 2.58
CA LEU A 151 7.26 -10.53 1.16
C LEU A 151 7.07 -11.83 0.39
N ALA A 152 7.92 -12.83 0.62
CA ALA A 152 7.80 -14.14 -0.03
C ALA A 152 6.50 -14.86 0.40
N ASP A 153 6.12 -14.75 1.67
CA ASP A 153 4.87 -15.30 2.19
C ASP A 153 3.66 -14.61 1.55
N ALA A 154 3.69 -13.27 1.43
CA ALA A 154 2.64 -12.50 0.76
C ALA A 154 2.45 -12.88 -0.72
N GLU A 155 3.55 -13.14 -1.45
CA GLU A 155 3.49 -13.61 -2.85
C GLU A 155 2.86 -15.02 -2.98
N ALA A 156 2.87 -15.81 -1.92
CA ALA A 156 2.32 -17.16 -1.91
C ALA A 156 0.84 -17.22 -1.50
N ILE A 157 0.29 -16.13 -0.96
CA ILE A 157 -1.10 -16.06 -0.53
C ILE A 157 -2.01 -16.03 -1.77
N ASP A 158 -2.93 -16.98 -1.83
CA ASP A 158 -3.98 -17.02 -2.86
C ASP A 158 -5.21 -16.26 -2.35
N VAL A 159 -5.41 -15.08 -2.86
CA VAL A 159 -6.55 -14.23 -2.47
C VAL A 159 -7.77 -14.36 -3.42
N GLY A 160 -7.76 -15.33 -4.34
CA GLY A 160 -8.89 -15.67 -5.21
C GLY A 160 -8.84 -15.00 -6.58
#